data_2c3e3150553bc341093095935e88d830
#
_entry.id   2c3e3150553bc341093095935e88d830
#
_cell.length_a   1.000
_cell.length_b   1.000
_cell.length_c   1.000
_cell.angle_alpha   90.00
_cell.angle_beta   90.00
_cell.angle_gamma   90.00
#
_symmetry.space_group_name_H-M   'P 1'
#
loop_
_entity.id
_entity.type
_entity.pdbx_description
1 polymer ?
#
loop_
_entity_poly.entity_id
_entity_poly.type
_entity_poly.pdbx_seq_one_letter_code
_entity_poly.pdbx_strand_id
1 'polypeptide(L)'
;MLFRSKLSAGQLQVTDYFAMSNVVEEANTDNDFGSGGVMLLPDQTTAAGVVKHLAVAAGKDNHIYVVDRDSMGKFSPAANNIWQELIGTLAGGIWGSPAYYKGVVYYGGLNDNLKALPIAGAFLATTASSRSPTTFAYPGATPAISANGASNGIVWAAENGSTGALHAYDASNLANELYNSNQVGTRDQWGAGNKFITPMIARGKVYVGATNGVAVFGLR
;
A
#
# COMPACT_ATOMS: atom_id res chain seq x y z
N MET A 1 -14.62 -6.89 3.35
CA MET A 1 -15.53 -5.85 3.90
C MET A 1 -14.74 -4.87 4.74
N LEU A 2 -14.99 -3.56 4.61
CA LEU A 2 -14.46 -2.49 5.49
C LEU A 2 -15.54 -2.01 6.44
N PHE A 3 -15.14 -1.66 7.67
CA PHE A 3 -16.04 -1.09 8.67
C PHE A 3 -15.55 0.27 9.14
N ARG A 4 -16.48 1.18 9.40
CA ARG A 4 -16.27 2.33 10.27
C ARG A 4 -16.98 2.06 11.60
N SER A 5 -16.24 2.16 12.68
CA SER A 5 -16.79 1.96 14.02
C SER A 5 -16.55 3.19 14.89
N LYS A 6 -17.39 3.38 15.89
CA LYS A 6 -17.16 4.35 16.96
C LYS A 6 -17.26 3.68 18.32
N LEU A 7 -16.54 4.20 19.29
CA LEU A 7 -16.69 3.85 20.68
C LEU A 7 -17.82 4.69 21.28
N SER A 8 -18.86 4.04 21.81
CA SER A 8 -20.01 4.69 22.46
C SER A 8 -20.39 3.92 23.72
N ALA A 9 -20.42 4.60 24.87
CA ALA A 9 -20.70 4.00 26.16
C ALA A 9 -19.85 2.75 26.49
N GLY A 10 -18.56 2.79 26.12
CA GLY A 10 -17.62 1.67 26.32
C GLY A 10 -17.79 0.50 25.35
N GLN A 11 -18.67 0.60 24.37
CA GLN A 11 -18.90 -0.44 23.36
C GLN A 11 -18.50 0.03 21.98
N LEU A 12 -17.87 -0.89 21.19
CA LEU A 12 -17.55 -0.66 19.79
C LEU A 12 -18.80 -0.92 18.94
N GLN A 13 -19.27 0.10 18.24
CA GLN A 13 -20.44 0.03 17.36
C GLN A 13 -20.03 0.25 15.91
N VAL A 14 -20.42 -0.66 15.02
CA VAL A 14 -20.27 -0.45 13.56
C VAL A 14 -21.29 0.63 13.14
N THR A 15 -20.79 1.73 12.60
CA THR A 15 -21.62 2.86 12.15
C THR A 15 -21.81 2.88 10.66
N ASP A 16 -20.88 2.30 9.91
CA ASP A 16 -20.93 2.20 8.46
C ASP A 16 -20.03 1.06 7.94
N TYR A 17 -20.22 0.64 6.69
CA TYR A 17 -19.41 -0.40 6.07
C TYR A 17 -19.44 -0.32 4.54
N PHE A 18 -18.49 -1.01 3.92
CA PHE A 18 -18.47 -1.33 2.49
C PHE A 18 -18.23 -2.83 2.31
N ALA A 19 -19.00 -3.45 1.40
CA ALA A 19 -18.75 -4.78 0.88
C ALA A 19 -18.88 -4.75 -0.65
N MET A 20 -17.98 -5.44 -1.35
CA MET A 20 -17.98 -5.52 -2.80
C MET A 20 -19.26 -6.21 -3.31
N SER A 21 -19.73 -5.82 -4.50
CA SER A 21 -20.92 -6.39 -5.13
C SER A 21 -20.80 -7.88 -5.41
N ASN A 22 -19.58 -8.36 -5.68
CA ASN A 22 -19.22 -9.75 -5.96
C ASN A 22 -18.60 -10.48 -4.75
N VAL A 23 -18.83 -10.00 -3.51
CA VAL A 23 -18.20 -10.54 -2.29
C VAL A 23 -18.39 -12.04 -2.09
N VAL A 24 -19.49 -12.62 -2.58
CA VAL A 24 -19.75 -14.07 -2.48
C VAL A 24 -18.86 -14.85 -3.44
N GLU A 25 -18.68 -14.37 -4.67
CA GLU A 25 -17.79 -14.96 -5.66
C GLU A 25 -16.34 -14.90 -5.20
N GLU A 26 -15.90 -13.76 -4.71
CA GLU A 26 -14.55 -13.58 -4.16
C GLU A 26 -14.29 -14.49 -2.96
N ALA A 27 -15.27 -14.64 -2.06
CA ALA A 27 -15.16 -15.56 -0.93
C ALA A 27 -15.04 -17.03 -1.39
N ASN A 28 -15.77 -17.42 -2.42
CA ASN A 28 -15.73 -18.78 -2.96
C ASN A 28 -14.42 -19.10 -3.70
N THR A 29 -13.75 -18.09 -4.24
CA THR A 29 -12.50 -18.23 -5.02
C THR A 29 -11.25 -17.81 -4.27
N ASP A 30 -11.38 -17.49 -2.98
CA ASP A 30 -10.28 -17.00 -2.12
C ASP A 30 -9.65 -15.69 -2.64
N ASN A 31 -10.41 -14.87 -3.34
CA ASN A 31 -9.99 -13.54 -3.82
C ASN A 31 -10.25 -12.42 -2.81
N ASP A 32 -9.93 -12.67 -1.55
CA ASP A 32 -10.29 -11.79 -0.44
C ASP A 32 -9.80 -10.35 -0.60
N PHE A 33 -10.72 -9.43 -0.48
CA PHE A 33 -10.41 -8.02 -0.25
C PHE A 33 -9.62 -7.77 1.05
N GLY A 34 -9.83 -8.61 2.05
CA GLY A 34 -9.18 -8.50 3.36
C GLY A 34 -7.71 -8.94 3.40
N SER A 35 -7.12 -9.39 2.29
CA SER A 35 -5.69 -9.75 2.23
C SER A 35 -4.77 -8.53 2.34
N GLY A 36 -5.19 -7.39 1.82
CA GLY A 36 -4.46 -6.12 1.90
C GLY A 36 -4.91 -5.25 3.07
N GLY A 37 -4.07 -4.29 3.42
CA GLY A 37 -4.36 -3.29 4.45
C GLY A 37 -5.15 -2.09 3.91
N VAL A 38 -5.89 -1.44 4.81
CA VAL A 38 -6.57 -0.18 4.52
C VAL A 38 -5.75 1.00 5.02
N MET A 39 -5.67 2.06 4.24
CA MET A 39 -5.02 3.31 4.61
C MET A 39 -6.02 4.47 4.59
N LEU A 40 -6.04 5.26 5.66
CA LEU A 40 -6.78 6.51 5.71
C LEU A 40 -5.95 7.60 5.03
N LEU A 41 -6.55 8.28 4.05
CA LEU A 41 -5.91 9.42 3.40
C LEU A 41 -6.13 10.70 4.23
N PRO A 42 -5.20 11.65 4.16
CA PRO A 42 -5.49 13.03 4.57
C PRO A 42 -6.72 13.56 3.82
N ASP A 43 -7.34 14.59 4.33
CA ASP A 43 -8.49 15.25 3.69
C ASP A 43 -8.17 15.60 2.25
N GLN A 44 -9.07 15.26 1.34
CA GLN A 44 -8.95 15.49 -0.08
C GLN A 44 -10.01 16.50 -0.53
N THR A 45 -9.61 17.47 -1.35
CA THR A 45 -10.56 18.45 -1.86
C THR A 45 -10.87 18.18 -3.33
N THR A 46 -12.15 18.06 -3.65
CA THR A 46 -12.61 17.89 -5.05
C THR A 46 -12.39 19.17 -5.84
N ALA A 47 -12.51 19.09 -7.17
CA ALA A 47 -12.47 20.26 -8.05
C ALA A 47 -13.57 21.29 -7.75
N ALA A 48 -14.68 20.85 -7.15
CA ALA A 48 -15.77 21.71 -6.69
C ALA A 48 -15.57 22.31 -5.29
N GLY A 49 -14.41 22.10 -4.68
CA GLY A 49 -14.08 22.62 -3.34
C GLY A 49 -14.67 21.81 -2.18
N VAL A 50 -15.25 20.63 -2.43
CA VAL A 50 -15.83 19.77 -1.38
C VAL A 50 -14.73 18.91 -0.77
N VAL A 51 -14.64 18.92 0.56
CA VAL A 51 -13.70 18.05 1.30
C VAL A 51 -14.26 16.63 1.36
N LYS A 52 -13.39 15.65 1.14
CA LYS A 52 -13.66 14.21 1.22
C LYS A 52 -12.71 13.53 2.19
N HIS A 53 -13.26 12.67 3.03
CA HIS A 53 -12.50 11.84 3.96
C HIS A 53 -12.40 10.42 3.39
N LEU A 54 -11.32 10.14 2.67
CA LEU A 54 -11.16 8.91 1.91
C LEU A 54 -10.34 7.86 2.64
N ALA A 55 -10.65 6.60 2.39
CA ALA A 55 -9.82 5.44 2.67
C ALA A 55 -9.52 4.70 1.38
N VAL A 56 -8.34 4.11 1.28
CA VAL A 56 -7.91 3.32 0.12
C VAL A 56 -7.46 1.95 0.57
N ALA A 57 -7.88 0.91 -0.17
CA ALA A 57 -7.51 -0.47 0.07
C ALA A 57 -7.52 -1.26 -1.24
N ALA A 58 -6.81 -2.38 -1.25
CA ALA A 58 -6.82 -3.35 -2.36
C ALA A 58 -6.67 -4.75 -1.78
N GLY A 59 -7.14 -5.76 -2.51
CA GLY A 59 -7.11 -7.16 -2.10
C GLY A 59 -6.49 -8.08 -3.15
N LYS A 60 -6.81 -9.38 -3.07
CA LYS A 60 -6.32 -10.41 -4.00
C LYS A 60 -6.89 -10.23 -5.42
N ASP A 61 -8.03 -9.58 -5.55
CA ASP A 61 -8.71 -9.26 -6.81
C ASP A 61 -7.99 -8.20 -7.65
N ASN A 62 -6.89 -7.62 -7.13
CA ASN A 62 -6.09 -6.56 -7.73
C ASN A 62 -6.84 -5.24 -8.05
N HIS A 63 -8.05 -5.07 -7.54
CA HIS A 63 -8.77 -3.81 -7.61
C HIS A 63 -8.34 -2.88 -6.48
N ILE A 64 -8.32 -1.57 -6.75
CA ILE A 64 -8.13 -0.55 -5.71
C ILE A 64 -9.49 0.09 -5.44
N TYR A 65 -9.92 0.02 -4.20
CA TYR A 65 -11.16 0.59 -3.70
C TYR A 65 -10.87 1.88 -2.93
N VAL A 66 -11.41 3.00 -3.42
CA VAL A 66 -11.37 4.29 -2.73
C VAL A 66 -12.76 4.54 -2.15
N VAL A 67 -12.84 4.55 -0.84
CA VAL A 67 -14.12 4.59 -0.10
C VAL A 67 -14.24 5.92 0.64
N ASP A 68 -15.36 6.62 0.47
CA ASP A 68 -15.70 7.80 1.28
C ASP A 68 -16.10 7.33 2.69
N ARG A 69 -15.31 7.71 3.71
CA ARG A 69 -15.54 7.30 5.09
C ARG A 69 -16.80 7.88 5.72
N ASP A 70 -17.38 8.92 5.10
CA ASP A 70 -18.61 9.52 5.59
C ASP A 70 -19.86 8.86 5.00
N SER A 71 -19.70 8.12 3.88
CA SER A 71 -20.74 7.29 3.27
C SER A 71 -20.11 6.12 2.54
N MET A 72 -19.93 5.01 3.23
CA MET A 72 -19.12 3.88 2.75
C MET A 72 -19.82 3.03 1.68
N GLY A 73 -21.10 3.27 1.39
CA GLY A 73 -21.80 2.64 0.27
C GLY A 73 -22.53 1.35 0.60
N LYS A 74 -22.28 0.71 1.73
CA LYS A 74 -22.91 -0.54 2.17
C LYS A 74 -22.61 -1.72 1.22
N PHE A 75 -23.53 -2.66 1.15
CA PHE A 75 -23.56 -3.73 0.16
C PHE A 75 -24.64 -3.43 -0.88
N SER A 76 -24.28 -3.61 -2.15
CA SER A 76 -25.23 -3.60 -3.26
C SER A 76 -24.82 -4.72 -4.25
N PRO A 77 -25.74 -5.62 -4.62
CA PRO A 77 -25.43 -6.68 -5.57
C PRO A 77 -25.32 -6.18 -7.02
N ALA A 78 -25.74 -4.95 -7.29
CA ALA A 78 -25.75 -4.39 -8.65
C ALA A 78 -24.43 -3.72 -9.02
N ALA A 79 -23.75 -3.08 -8.06
CA ALA A 79 -22.48 -2.37 -8.28
C ALA A 79 -21.85 -1.94 -6.95
N ASN A 80 -20.56 -1.63 -6.98
CA ASN A 80 -19.84 -1.04 -5.85
C ASN A 80 -20.23 0.44 -5.69
N ASN A 81 -20.99 0.77 -4.63
CA ASN A 81 -21.42 2.15 -4.34
C ASN A 81 -20.31 2.89 -3.56
N ILE A 82 -19.14 3.08 -4.17
CA ILE A 82 -17.99 3.72 -3.56
C ILE A 82 -17.57 4.99 -4.31
N TRP A 83 -16.59 5.71 -3.74
CA TRP A 83 -16.10 6.93 -4.35
C TRP A 83 -15.41 6.67 -5.68
N GLN A 84 -14.53 5.67 -5.73
CA GLN A 84 -13.81 5.27 -6.95
C GLN A 84 -13.38 3.80 -6.84
N GLU A 85 -13.42 3.09 -7.95
CA GLU A 85 -12.82 1.79 -8.13
C GLU A 85 -11.83 1.84 -9.30
N LEU A 86 -10.63 1.29 -9.11
CA LEU A 86 -9.63 1.19 -10.16
C LEU A 86 -9.40 -0.30 -10.48
N ILE A 87 -9.66 -0.64 -11.73
CA ILE A 87 -9.50 -1.99 -12.30
C ILE A 87 -8.32 -1.97 -13.28
N GLY A 88 -7.45 -2.98 -13.23
CA GLY A 88 -6.30 -3.10 -14.14
C GLY A 88 -5.14 -2.14 -13.85
N THR A 89 -5.19 -1.39 -12.76
CA THR A 89 -4.07 -0.54 -12.31
C THR A 89 -2.96 -1.37 -11.69
N LEU A 90 -3.29 -2.42 -10.95
CA LEU A 90 -2.36 -3.40 -10.38
C LEU A 90 -2.30 -4.64 -11.27
N ALA A 91 -1.11 -5.24 -11.43
CA ALA A 91 -0.94 -6.47 -12.20
C ALA A 91 -1.33 -7.72 -11.41
N GLY A 92 -1.27 -7.65 -10.08
CA GLY A 92 -1.60 -8.76 -9.20
C GLY A 92 -2.13 -8.32 -7.86
N GLY A 93 -2.61 -9.27 -7.05
CA GLY A 93 -3.21 -9.02 -5.75
C GLY A 93 -2.28 -8.35 -4.75
N ILE A 94 -2.87 -7.81 -3.71
CA ILE A 94 -2.20 -7.08 -2.63
C ILE A 94 -2.34 -7.85 -1.32
N TRP A 95 -1.21 -8.07 -0.62
CA TRP A 95 -1.14 -8.66 0.73
C TRP A 95 -0.53 -7.71 1.76
N GLY A 96 -0.16 -6.51 1.35
CA GLY A 96 0.39 -5.47 2.22
C GLY A 96 -0.50 -4.23 2.25
N SER A 97 -0.10 -3.25 3.04
CA SER A 97 -0.73 -1.93 3.04
C SER A 97 -0.04 -0.99 2.05
N PRO A 98 -0.77 -0.06 1.42
CA PRO A 98 -0.13 1.01 0.67
C PRO A 98 0.60 1.97 1.61
N ALA A 99 1.45 2.81 1.03
CA ALA A 99 2.03 3.97 1.72
C ALA A 99 1.56 5.27 1.06
N TYR A 100 1.61 6.38 1.80
CA TYR A 100 1.23 7.69 1.28
C TYR A 100 2.31 8.73 1.57
N TYR A 101 2.61 9.55 0.58
CA TYR A 101 3.48 10.70 0.74
C TYR A 101 3.15 11.80 -0.26
N LYS A 102 2.88 13.03 0.22
CA LYS A 102 2.67 14.23 -0.59
C LYS A 102 1.71 14.07 -1.77
N GLY A 103 0.52 13.53 -1.53
CA GLY A 103 -0.47 13.36 -2.59
C GLY A 103 -0.25 12.16 -3.51
N VAL A 104 0.62 11.23 -3.13
CA VAL A 104 0.90 10.01 -3.89
C VAL A 104 0.67 8.78 -3.01
N VAL A 105 -0.05 7.80 -3.53
CA VAL A 105 -0.25 6.47 -2.92
C VAL A 105 0.67 5.48 -3.62
N TYR A 106 1.38 4.67 -2.84
CA TYR A 106 2.33 3.67 -3.35
C TYR A 106 1.82 2.27 -3.06
N TYR A 107 1.77 1.42 -4.09
CA TYR A 107 1.39 0.02 -4.01
C TYR A 107 2.48 -0.90 -4.55
N GLY A 108 2.65 -2.08 -3.93
CA GLY A 108 3.55 -3.14 -4.40
C GLY A 108 2.80 -4.47 -4.50
N GLY A 109 2.20 -4.74 -5.65
CA GLY A 109 1.42 -5.96 -5.89
C GLY A 109 2.25 -7.20 -6.20
N LEU A 110 1.59 -8.33 -6.20
CA LEU A 110 2.14 -9.63 -6.63
C LEU A 110 2.64 -9.55 -8.07
N ASN A 111 3.89 -9.97 -8.31
CA ASN A 111 4.53 -9.97 -9.63
C ASN A 111 4.42 -8.62 -10.34
N ASP A 112 4.39 -7.53 -9.58
CA ASP A 112 4.26 -6.16 -10.06
C ASP A 112 5.41 -5.28 -9.58
N ASN A 113 5.62 -4.15 -10.28
CA ASN A 113 6.52 -3.10 -9.81
C ASN A 113 5.84 -2.32 -8.68
N LEU A 114 6.60 -1.68 -7.82
CA LEU A 114 6.05 -0.58 -7.02
C LEU A 114 5.49 0.48 -7.95
N LYS A 115 4.30 0.95 -7.66
CA LYS A 115 3.60 1.98 -8.44
C LYS A 115 3.31 3.20 -7.59
N ALA A 116 3.60 4.37 -8.16
CA ALA A 116 3.25 5.66 -7.58
C ALA A 116 1.97 6.19 -8.25
N LEU A 117 0.89 6.31 -7.48
CA LEU A 117 -0.43 6.73 -7.96
C LEU A 117 -0.77 8.09 -7.35
N PRO A 118 -0.66 9.19 -8.10
CA PRO A 118 -1.05 10.51 -7.61
C PRO A 118 -2.55 10.59 -7.30
N ILE A 119 -2.90 11.38 -6.28
CA ILE A 119 -4.28 11.75 -5.98
C ILE A 119 -4.47 13.24 -6.24
N ALA A 120 -5.47 13.59 -7.04
CA ALA A 120 -5.81 14.95 -7.38
C ALA A 120 -7.32 15.13 -7.48
N GLY A 121 -7.86 16.22 -6.94
CA GLY A 121 -9.31 16.47 -6.94
C GLY A 121 -10.10 15.38 -6.22
N ALA A 122 -9.50 14.71 -5.24
CA ALA A 122 -10.03 13.56 -4.51
C ALA A 122 -10.12 12.25 -5.33
N PHE A 123 -9.50 12.17 -6.51
CA PHE A 123 -9.43 10.96 -7.34
C PHE A 123 -8.00 10.45 -7.45
N LEU A 124 -7.82 9.15 -7.26
CA LEU A 124 -6.57 8.46 -7.47
C LEU A 124 -6.36 8.25 -8.98
N ALA A 125 -5.15 8.49 -9.47
CA ALA A 125 -4.82 8.28 -10.87
C ALA A 125 -4.93 6.79 -11.24
N THR A 126 -5.51 6.49 -12.39
CA THR A 126 -5.65 5.12 -12.93
C THR A 126 -4.34 4.59 -13.52
N THR A 127 -3.39 5.48 -13.80
CA THR A 127 -2.07 5.16 -14.33
C THR A 127 -1.00 5.67 -13.39
N ALA A 128 -0.01 4.83 -13.10
CA ALA A 128 1.12 5.22 -12.27
C ALA A 128 1.94 6.33 -12.92
N SER A 129 2.31 7.35 -12.16
CA SER A 129 3.23 8.41 -12.58
C SER A 129 4.68 7.91 -12.69
N SER A 130 5.04 6.91 -11.90
CA SER A 130 6.32 6.21 -11.97
C SER A 130 6.21 4.80 -11.39
N ARG A 131 7.20 3.95 -11.73
CA ARG A 131 7.29 2.55 -11.27
C ARG A 131 8.74 2.24 -10.91
N SER A 132 8.93 1.32 -9.95
CA SER A 132 10.25 0.77 -9.68
C SER A 132 10.74 -0.08 -10.87
N PRO A 133 12.06 -0.19 -11.10
CA PRO A 133 12.61 -1.15 -12.04
C PRO A 133 12.41 -2.60 -11.58
N THR A 134 12.39 -2.84 -10.27
CA THR A 134 12.22 -4.16 -9.65
C THR A 134 10.76 -4.60 -9.67
N THR A 135 10.55 -5.86 -10.01
CA THR A 135 9.27 -6.58 -9.89
C THR A 135 9.33 -7.44 -8.63
N PHE A 136 8.31 -7.35 -7.77
CA PHE A 136 8.25 -8.05 -6.49
C PHE A 136 7.45 -9.34 -6.63
N ALA A 137 8.14 -10.48 -6.40
CA ALA A 137 7.49 -11.78 -6.37
C ALA A 137 6.49 -11.90 -5.19
N TYR A 138 5.70 -13.01 -5.16
CA TYR A 138 4.73 -13.23 -4.08
C TYR A 138 5.36 -13.06 -2.69
N PRO A 139 4.74 -12.30 -1.80
CA PRO A 139 3.40 -11.70 -1.85
C PRO A 139 3.37 -10.25 -2.37
N GLY A 140 4.33 -9.79 -3.15
CA GLY A 140 4.54 -8.40 -3.48
C GLY A 140 5.37 -7.68 -2.41
N ALA A 141 5.33 -6.36 -2.40
CA ALA A 141 6.05 -5.55 -1.41
C ALA A 141 5.09 -4.66 -0.62
N THR A 142 5.36 -4.52 0.68
CA THR A 142 4.71 -3.51 1.52
C THR A 142 5.62 -2.29 1.61
N PRO A 143 5.29 -1.17 0.93
CA PRO A 143 6.13 0.02 0.96
C PRO A 143 6.08 0.73 2.31
N ALA A 144 7.21 1.29 2.72
CA ALA A 144 7.32 2.20 3.85
C ALA A 144 8.04 3.49 3.42
N ILE A 145 7.80 4.61 4.08
CA ILE A 145 8.35 5.90 3.66
C ILE A 145 9.11 6.57 4.77
N SER A 146 10.31 7.05 4.43
CA SER A 146 11.04 8.03 5.22
C SER A 146 11.15 9.34 4.47
N ALA A 147 11.13 10.46 5.21
CA ALA A 147 11.31 11.78 4.63
C ALA A 147 11.81 12.77 5.68
N ASN A 148 12.38 13.87 5.23
CA ASN A 148 12.63 15.05 6.07
C ASN A 148 11.47 16.05 5.86
N GLY A 149 10.41 15.88 6.65
CA GLY A 149 9.16 16.61 6.44
C GLY A 149 8.59 16.38 5.03
N ALA A 150 8.49 17.45 4.25
CA ALA A 150 8.00 17.38 2.87
C ALA A 150 9.14 17.23 1.83
N SER A 151 10.36 16.90 2.22
CA SER A 151 11.52 16.80 1.33
C SER A 151 12.21 15.44 1.45
N ASN A 152 12.91 15.06 0.38
CA ASN A 152 13.74 13.86 0.35
C ASN A 152 12.98 12.58 0.75
N GLY A 153 11.77 12.41 0.23
CA GLY A 153 10.98 11.20 0.44
C GLY A 153 11.66 9.99 -0.18
N ILE A 154 11.79 8.91 0.58
CA ILE A 154 12.33 7.63 0.14
C ILE A 154 11.27 6.56 0.37
N VAL A 155 10.96 5.80 -0.67
CA VAL A 155 10.10 4.61 -0.59
C VAL A 155 10.97 3.39 -0.41
N TRP A 156 10.82 2.73 0.71
CA TRP A 156 11.52 1.49 1.07
C TRP A 156 10.65 0.28 0.75
N ALA A 157 11.24 -0.74 0.17
CA ALA A 157 10.59 -2.02 -0.11
C ALA A 157 11.58 -3.16 0.06
N ALA A 158 11.10 -4.31 0.54
CA ALA A 158 11.93 -5.49 0.72
C ALA A 158 11.42 -6.63 -0.18
N GLU A 159 12.36 -7.31 -0.85
CA GLU A 159 12.09 -8.59 -1.48
C GLU A 159 12.15 -9.71 -0.43
N ASN A 160 11.26 -10.69 -0.56
CA ASN A 160 11.39 -11.97 0.13
C ASN A 160 12.03 -13.00 -0.82
N GLY A 161 12.81 -13.90 -0.29
CA GLY A 161 13.46 -14.93 -1.10
C GLY A 161 14.59 -15.58 -0.30
N SER A 162 15.29 -16.52 -0.93
CA SER A 162 16.48 -17.16 -0.33
C SER A 162 17.58 -16.15 -0.01
N THR A 163 17.63 -15.06 -0.76
CA THR A 163 18.43 -13.86 -0.48
C THR A 163 17.50 -12.68 -0.55
N GLY A 164 17.15 -12.09 0.59
CA GLY A 164 16.32 -10.89 0.65
C GLY A 164 17.10 -9.66 0.19
N ALA A 165 16.41 -8.73 -0.46
CA ALA A 165 16.96 -7.43 -0.82
C ALA A 165 16.12 -6.29 -0.25
N LEU A 166 16.80 -5.26 0.26
CA LEU A 166 16.17 -4.01 0.64
C LEU A 166 16.45 -2.98 -0.46
N HIS A 167 15.39 -2.34 -0.93
CA HIS A 167 15.42 -1.29 -1.94
C HIS A 167 14.99 0.04 -1.35
N ALA A 168 15.58 1.13 -1.86
CA ALA A 168 15.21 2.49 -1.57
C ALA A 168 15.02 3.25 -2.89
N TYR A 169 13.85 3.80 -3.12
CA TYR A 169 13.53 4.56 -4.32
C TYR A 169 13.20 6.02 -3.98
N ASP A 170 13.51 6.92 -4.89
CA ASP A 170 13.06 8.30 -4.80
C ASP A 170 11.53 8.35 -4.86
N ALA A 171 10.88 8.89 -3.82
CA ALA A 171 9.43 8.98 -3.77
C ALA A 171 8.84 9.87 -4.89
N SER A 172 9.61 10.79 -5.45
CA SER A 172 9.17 11.62 -6.57
C SER A 172 9.21 10.89 -7.92
N ASN A 173 10.07 9.87 -8.03
CA ASN A 173 10.20 9.03 -9.23
C ASN A 173 10.78 7.66 -8.86
N LEU A 174 9.93 6.65 -8.77
CA LEU A 174 10.33 5.29 -8.40
C LEU A 174 11.30 4.62 -9.40
N ALA A 175 11.45 5.14 -10.62
CA ALA A 175 12.47 4.65 -11.55
C ALA A 175 13.90 4.95 -11.09
N ASN A 176 14.04 5.89 -10.15
CA ASN A 176 15.32 6.27 -9.55
C ASN A 176 15.55 5.46 -8.26
N GLU A 177 16.28 4.36 -8.38
CA GLU A 177 16.72 3.57 -7.24
C GLU A 177 17.93 4.24 -6.58
N LEU A 178 17.76 4.67 -5.34
CA LEU A 178 18.78 5.37 -4.56
C LEU A 178 19.75 4.42 -3.86
N TYR A 179 19.24 3.23 -3.49
CA TYR A 179 20.02 2.21 -2.80
C TYR A 179 19.39 0.83 -3.01
N ASN A 180 20.28 -0.17 -3.04
CA ASN A 180 19.93 -1.59 -3.07
C ASN A 180 20.94 -2.37 -2.22
N SER A 181 20.47 -3.20 -1.31
CA SER A 181 21.35 -3.94 -0.40
C SER A 181 22.29 -4.94 -1.09
N ASN A 182 22.05 -5.25 -2.38
CA ASN A 182 22.91 -6.14 -3.17
C ASN A 182 24.07 -5.41 -3.88
N GLN A 183 24.07 -4.06 -3.92
CA GLN A 183 25.05 -3.28 -4.71
C GLN A 183 26.48 -3.26 -4.12
N VAL A 184 26.66 -3.70 -2.87
CA VAL A 184 27.94 -3.67 -2.17
C VAL A 184 28.43 -5.07 -1.78
N GLY A 185 28.14 -6.05 -2.60
CA GLY A 185 28.52 -7.45 -2.37
C GLY A 185 27.84 -8.01 -1.13
N THR A 186 28.62 -8.65 -0.25
CA THR A 186 28.09 -9.32 0.95
C THR A 186 27.89 -8.40 2.15
N ARG A 187 28.35 -7.14 2.08
CA ARG A 187 28.34 -6.23 3.24
C ARG A 187 26.94 -5.99 3.80
N ASP A 188 25.98 -5.75 2.92
CA ASP A 188 24.61 -5.38 3.27
C ASP A 188 23.62 -6.54 3.05
N GLN A 189 24.11 -7.74 2.78
CA GLN A 189 23.27 -8.94 2.71
C GLN A 189 22.76 -9.30 4.12
N TRP A 190 21.49 -9.67 4.20
CA TRP A 190 20.81 -9.94 5.46
C TRP A 190 20.12 -11.31 5.51
N GLY A 191 20.46 -12.20 4.54
CA GLY A 191 19.98 -13.57 4.47
C GLY A 191 18.62 -13.71 3.81
N ALA A 192 17.91 -14.79 4.15
CA ALA A 192 16.59 -15.05 3.58
C ALA A 192 15.54 -14.09 4.13
N GLY A 193 14.74 -13.53 3.23
CA GLY A 193 13.59 -12.73 3.57
C GLY A 193 12.38 -13.56 3.99
N ASN A 194 11.48 -12.97 4.74
CA ASN A 194 10.17 -13.54 5.06
C ASN A 194 9.10 -12.97 4.14
N LYS A 195 8.00 -13.72 3.97
CA LYS A 195 6.78 -13.16 3.39
C LYS A 195 6.22 -12.08 4.31
N PHE A 196 5.51 -11.11 3.70
CA PHE A 196 4.82 -10.03 4.41
C PHE A 196 5.74 -9.09 5.20
N ILE A 197 6.96 -8.87 4.70
CA ILE A 197 7.92 -7.94 5.30
C ILE A 197 7.46 -6.51 5.08
N THR A 198 7.38 -5.75 6.17
CA THR A 198 7.22 -4.29 6.12
C THR A 198 8.48 -3.67 6.70
N PRO A 199 9.28 -2.91 5.92
CA PRO A 199 10.40 -2.17 6.47
C PRO A 199 9.93 -1.17 7.53
N MET A 200 10.47 -1.26 8.74
CA MET A 200 10.17 -0.33 9.83
C MET A 200 11.22 0.77 9.86
N ILE A 201 10.79 2.01 9.89
CA ILE A 201 11.68 3.17 9.93
C ILE A 201 11.59 3.83 11.30
N ALA A 202 12.71 3.88 12.01
CA ALA A 202 12.78 4.51 13.31
C ALA A 202 14.18 5.07 13.59
N ARG A 203 14.26 6.28 14.16
CA ARG A 203 15.51 6.92 14.62
C ARG A 203 16.61 6.93 13.56
N GLY A 204 16.26 7.25 12.31
CA GLY A 204 17.22 7.34 11.19
C GLY A 204 17.73 5.98 10.69
N LYS A 205 17.07 4.90 11.04
CA LYS A 205 17.41 3.53 10.62
C LYS A 205 16.21 2.83 10.00
N VAL A 206 16.48 1.86 9.12
CA VAL A 206 15.50 0.95 8.54
C VAL A 206 15.73 -0.46 9.08
N TYR A 207 14.71 -1.06 9.62
CA TYR A 207 14.71 -2.40 10.19
C TYR A 207 13.93 -3.33 9.28
N VAL A 208 14.50 -4.46 8.93
CA VAL A 208 13.92 -5.46 8.05
C VAL A 208 13.91 -6.82 8.72
N GLY A 209 12.76 -7.44 8.85
CA GLY A 209 12.64 -8.78 9.42
C GLY A 209 13.23 -9.83 8.46
N ALA A 210 14.13 -10.65 8.93
CA ALA A 210 14.69 -11.82 8.25
C ALA A 210 14.15 -13.10 8.88
N THR A 211 14.38 -14.25 8.23
CA THR A 211 13.93 -15.56 8.74
C THR A 211 14.44 -15.84 10.17
N ASN A 212 15.66 -15.43 10.50
CA ASN A 212 16.30 -15.73 11.78
C ASN A 212 16.75 -14.48 12.55
N GLY A 213 16.23 -13.30 12.22
CA GLY A 213 16.66 -12.07 12.88
C GLY A 213 16.10 -10.80 12.29
N VAL A 214 16.74 -9.70 12.62
CA VAL A 214 16.41 -8.36 12.09
C VAL A 214 17.67 -7.73 11.53
N ALA A 215 17.64 -7.34 10.27
CA ALA A 215 18.67 -6.50 9.66
C ALA A 215 18.41 -5.02 9.96
N VAL A 216 19.47 -4.26 10.19
CA VAL A 216 19.39 -2.83 10.52
C VAL A 216 20.29 -2.05 9.56
N PHE A 217 19.66 -1.15 8.81
CA PHE A 217 20.33 -0.26 7.85
C PHE A 217 20.30 1.17 8.36
N GLY A 218 21.39 1.91 8.16
CA GLY A 218 21.50 3.31 8.56
C GLY A 218 22.78 3.94 8.06
N LEU A 219 22.89 5.26 8.20
CA LEU A 219 24.12 5.98 7.92
C LEU A 219 25.23 5.54 8.91
N ARG A 220 26.45 5.46 8.43
CA ARG A 220 27.67 5.25 9.21
C ARG A 220 28.27 6.57 9.62
#